data_2e125f2ba6fbb8b6be83a62623e324d2
#
_entry.id   2e125f2ba6fbb8b6be83a62623e324d2
#
_cell.length_a   1.000
_cell.length_b   1.000
_cell.length_c   1.000
_cell.angle_alpha   90.00
_cell.angle_beta   90.00
_cell.angle_gamma   90.00
#
_symmetry.space_group_name_H-M   'P 1'
#
loop_
_entity.id
_entity.type
_entity.pdbx_description
1 polymer ?
#
loop_
_entity_poly.entity_id
_entity_poly.type
_entity_poly.pdbx_seq_one_letter_code
_entity_poly.pdbx_strand_id
1 'polypeptide(L)'
;QLTERKAGGKALTRPELAILISYAKAQLKDELVTPQLSDDPLIAQALFGAFPARLQESFSEALQSHHLRREIIATEVANDIVNRMGSTFVQRMTQSTGADAAAVASAYVTAREVFAVEEDWRAIEQLDYSVDADLQLEMMVGLMRVMRRVTRWFIRNRRGSLRPQEELAQFGDALRELERELPDIVNGRMRERLQKRRQELRDRGVPDALAARMASSTLRYPCLGVIEIARQLDAPQRKVAEVYFELAQQLELDWFAGQIANLKIENHWQALARESYRDDLEWQLRSLTAGAMRHICAEGDVEACVARWSEQQKHLVKRWRAMLTELHSTEVHEFAMYSVAIRELLDLAQSSRFEAAT
;
A
#
# COMPACT_ATOMS: atom_id res chain seq x y z
N GLN A 1 27.33 19.60 -16.60
CA GLN A 1 28.22 18.68 -15.88
C GLN A 1 27.49 17.35 -15.57
N LEU A 2 26.33 17.35 -14.85
CA LEU A 2 25.56 16.13 -14.57
C LEU A 2 25.00 15.47 -15.84
N THR A 3 24.50 16.27 -16.78
CA THR A 3 23.99 15.83 -18.08
C THR A 3 25.08 15.20 -18.94
N GLU A 4 26.30 15.83 -18.91
CA GLU A 4 27.47 15.32 -19.62
C GLU A 4 27.96 13.99 -19.03
N ARG A 5 27.97 13.84 -17.70
CA ARG A 5 28.30 12.56 -17.06
C ARG A 5 27.32 11.46 -17.42
N LYS A 6 26.02 11.76 -17.44
CA LYS A 6 24.98 10.81 -17.86
C LYS A 6 25.19 10.40 -19.33
N ALA A 7 25.45 11.34 -20.21
CA ALA A 7 25.72 11.06 -21.62
C ALA A 7 27.00 10.22 -21.81
N GLY A 8 28.00 10.40 -20.93
CA GLY A 8 29.24 9.61 -20.92
C GLY A 8 29.14 8.26 -20.18
N GLY A 9 27.97 7.84 -19.73
CA GLY A 9 27.76 6.58 -19.02
C GLY A 9 28.46 6.48 -17.64
N LYS A 10 28.91 7.61 -17.06
CA LYS A 10 29.60 7.63 -15.77
C LYS A 10 28.60 7.69 -14.61
N ALA A 11 28.81 6.88 -13.58
CA ALA A 11 28.06 6.93 -12.34
C ALA A 11 28.26 8.28 -11.62
N LEU A 12 27.24 8.74 -10.92
CA LEU A 12 27.30 9.94 -10.09
C LEU A 12 28.05 9.67 -8.79
N THR A 13 28.80 10.65 -8.34
CA THR A 13 29.45 10.65 -7.02
C THR A 13 28.42 10.98 -5.92
N ARG A 14 28.75 10.67 -4.65
CA ARG A 14 27.90 11.03 -3.50
C ARG A 14 27.56 12.52 -3.41
N PRO A 15 28.51 13.47 -3.57
CA PRO A 15 28.21 14.91 -3.61
C PRO A 15 27.25 15.29 -4.74
N GLU A 16 27.40 14.72 -5.93
CA GLU A 16 26.52 15.00 -7.07
C GLU A 16 25.11 14.46 -6.81
N LEU A 17 24.97 13.29 -6.17
CA LEU A 17 23.67 12.76 -5.74
C LEU A 17 23.03 13.67 -4.68
N ALA A 18 23.80 14.16 -3.70
CA ALA A 18 23.30 15.09 -2.69
C ALA A 18 22.74 16.38 -3.30
N ILE A 19 23.43 16.93 -4.30
CA ILE A 19 22.95 18.11 -5.04
C ILE A 19 21.64 17.79 -5.77
N LEU A 20 21.53 16.64 -6.46
CA LEU A 20 20.28 16.24 -7.14
C LEU A 20 19.12 16.06 -6.16
N ILE A 21 19.36 15.46 -5.00
CA ILE A 21 18.35 15.29 -3.94
C ILE A 21 17.89 16.67 -3.43
N SER A 22 18.82 17.61 -3.22
CA SER A 22 18.48 18.98 -2.80
C SER A 22 17.62 19.71 -3.82
N TYR A 23 17.96 19.61 -5.11
CA TYR A 23 17.12 20.17 -6.18
C TYR A 23 15.75 19.51 -6.26
N ALA A 24 15.69 18.18 -6.13
CA ALA A 24 14.42 17.46 -6.13
C ALA A 24 13.52 17.91 -4.96
N LYS A 25 14.08 18.13 -3.77
CA LYS A 25 13.35 18.68 -2.62
C LYS A 25 12.84 20.10 -2.87
N ALA A 26 13.69 20.97 -3.40
CA ALA A 26 13.33 22.36 -3.71
C ALA A 26 12.20 22.42 -4.75
N GLN A 27 12.34 21.66 -5.84
CA GLN A 27 11.31 21.60 -6.87
C GLN A 27 9.99 21.05 -6.30
N LEU A 28 10.04 19.94 -5.57
CA LEU A 28 8.84 19.36 -4.95
C LEU A 28 8.19 20.35 -3.99
N LYS A 29 8.97 21.01 -3.13
CA LYS A 29 8.46 22.06 -2.23
C LYS A 29 7.70 23.13 -3.01
N ASP A 30 8.27 23.65 -4.12
CA ASP A 30 7.63 24.68 -4.92
C ASP A 30 6.30 24.20 -5.54
N GLU A 31 6.22 22.94 -5.97
CA GLU A 31 4.97 22.32 -6.47
C GLU A 31 3.94 22.10 -5.35
N LEU A 32 4.36 21.98 -4.09
CA LEU A 32 3.50 21.75 -2.93
C LEU A 32 2.98 23.03 -2.24
N VAL A 33 3.49 24.22 -2.58
CA VAL A 33 2.98 25.49 -2.02
C VAL A 33 1.62 25.81 -2.63
N THR A 34 0.61 25.06 -2.19
CA THR A 34 -0.79 25.23 -2.64
C THR A 34 -1.73 25.39 -1.45
N PRO A 35 -2.83 26.18 -1.59
CA PRO A 35 -3.84 26.27 -0.54
C PRO A 35 -4.44 24.90 -0.21
N GLN A 36 -4.73 24.08 -1.21
CA GLN A 36 -5.36 22.77 -1.07
C GLN A 36 -4.58 21.84 -0.13
N LEU A 37 -3.24 21.89 -0.22
CA LEU A 37 -2.40 21.08 0.65
C LEU A 37 -2.32 21.64 2.07
N SER A 38 -2.08 22.95 2.20
CA SER A 38 -1.82 23.58 3.50
C SER A 38 -3.08 23.79 4.34
N ASP A 39 -4.26 23.81 3.74
CA ASP A 39 -5.53 24.05 4.43
C ASP A 39 -6.18 22.75 4.93
N ASP A 40 -5.70 21.57 4.51
CA ASP A 40 -6.13 20.31 5.10
C ASP A 40 -5.64 20.18 6.56
N PRO A 41 -6.53 19.91 7.53
CA PRO A 41 -6.16 19.88 8.95
C PRO A 41 -5.11 18.86 9.31
N LEU A 42 -5.10 17.69 8.64
CA LEU A 42 -4.11 16.64 8.88
C LEU A 42 -2.73 17.05 8.36
N ILE A 43 -2.67 17.56 7.14
CA ILE A 43 -1.41 17.97 6.52
C ILE A 43 -0.84 19.22 7.21
N ALA A 44 -1.70 20.12 7.66
CA ALA A 44 -1.32 21.32 8.38
C ALA A 44 -0.54 21.03 9.69
N GLN A 45 -0.67 19.85 10.26
CA GLN A 45 0.10 19.43 11.43
C GLN A 45 1.60 19.39 11.16
N ALA A 46 2.03 19.23 9.91
CA ALA A 46 3.45 19.29 9.54
C ALA A 46 4.09 20.64 9.91
N LEU A 47 3.30 21.73 10.00
CA LEU A 47 3.77 23.03 10.46
C LEU A 47 4.46 22.95 11.83
N PHE A 48 3.86 22.22 12.76
CA PHE A 48 4.36 22.14 14.12
C PHE A 48 5.69 21.37 14.19
N GLY A 49 5.89 20.38 13.33
CA GLY A 49 7.15 19.61 13.25
C GLY A 49 8.38 20.47 12.97
N ALA A 50 8.21 21.63 12.35
CA ALA A 50 9.30 22.57 12.04
C ALA A 50 9.78 23.37 13.27
N PHE A 51 9.06 23.33 14.40
CA PHE A 51 9.35 24.15 15.57
C PHE A 51 9.61 23.31 16.83
N PRO A 52 10.49 23.76 17.75
CA PRO A 52 10.67 23.09 19.02
C PRO A 52 9.38 22.98 19.84
N ALA A 53 9.20 21.89 20.61
CA ALA A 53 7.98 21.59 21.36
C ALA A 53 7.52 22.77 22.26
N ARG A 54 8.45 23.46 22.93
CA ARG A 54 8.13 24.64 23.75
C ARG A 54 7.47 25.78 22.97
N LEU A 55 7.83 25.98 21.70
CA LEU A 55 7.18 26.99 20.85
C LEU A 55 5.81 26.53 20.41
N GLN A 56 5.65 25.24 20.13
CA GLN A 56 4.35 24.65 19.77
C GLN A 56 3.33 24.85 20.92
N GLU A 57 3.74 24.59 22.16
CA GLU A 57 2.88 24.72 23.36
C GLU A 57 2.53 26.19 23.65
N SER A 58 3.52 27.09 23.55
CA SER A 58 3.35 28.50 24.00
C SER A 58 2.78 29.41 22.93
N PHE A 59 2.94 29.10 21.64
CA PHE A 59 2.63 30.00 20.51
C PHE A 59 1.82 29.32 19.39
N SER A 60 1.00 28.34 19.72
CA SER A 60 0.23 27.56 18.73
C SER A 60 -0.58 28.45 17.75
N GLU A 61 -1.30 29.47 18.25
CA GLU A 61 -2.08 30.38 17.39
C GLU A 61 -1.19 31.21 16.46
N ALA A 62 -0.07 31.72 17.00
CA ALA A 62 0.87 32.51 16.20
C ALA A 62 1.55 31.65 15.11
N LEU A 63 1.83 30.39 15.40
CA LEU A 63 2.35 29.44 14.40
C LEU A 63 1.31 29.16 13.30
N GLN A 64 0.04 28.92 13.68
CA GLN A 64 -1.01 28.69 12.72
C GLN A 64 -1.29 29.90 11.80
N SER A 65 -1.09 31.11 12.28
CA SER A 65 -1.22 32.35 11.52
C SER A 65 0.08 32.84 10.88
N HIS A 66 1.17 32.04 10.96
CA HIS A 66 2.48 32.41 10.41
C HIS A 66 2.42 32.69 8.91
N HIS A 67 2.97 33.83 8.46
CA HIS A 67 2.87 34.28 7.07
C HIS A 67 3.54 33.32 6.06
N LEU A 68 4.55 32.54 6.47
CA LEU A 68 5.18 31.49 5.66
C LEU A 68 4.63 30.08 5.95
N ARG A 69 3.44 30.00 6.54
CA ARG A 69 2.83 28.71 6.92
C ARG A 69 2.82 27.70 5.78
N ARG A 70 2.44 28.14 4.58
CA ARG A 70 2.34 27.27 3.39
C ARG A 70 3.70 26.74 2.96
N GLU A 71 4.70 27.58 2.93
CA GLU A 71 6.07 27.25 2.56
C GLU A 71 6.70 26.27 3.58
N ILE A 72 6.44 26.48 4.87
CA ILE A 72 6.93 25.60 5.94
C ILE A 72 6.28 24.22 5.80
N ILE A 73 4.96 24.12 5.68
CA ILE A 73 4.23 22.85 5.48
C ILE A 73 4.76 22.14 4.24
N ALA A 74 4.86 22.83 3.10
CA ALA A 74 5.37 22.27 1.85
C ALA A 74 6.82 21.75 1.99
N THR A 75 7.66 22.47 2.76
CA THR A 75 9.04 22.06 3.03
C THR A 75 9.10 20.78 3.87
N GLU A 76 8.34 20.71 4.96
CA GLU A 76 8.31 19.54 5.82
C GLU A 76 7.77 18.31 5.08
N VAL A 77 6.67 18.46 4.34
CA VAL A 77 6.10 17.36 3.54
C VAL A 77 7.06 16.91 2.43
N ALA A 78 7.71 17.85 1.71
CA ALA A 78 8.68 17.51 0.68
C ALA A 78 9.91 16.79 1.26
N ASN A 79 10.40 17.23 2.42
CA ASN A 79 11.51 16.60 3.12
C ASN A 79 11.15 15.18 3.56
N ASP A 80 9.98 14.99 4.16
CA ASP A 80 9.53 13.68 4.62
C ASP A 80 9.39 12.71 3.43
N ILE A 81 8.70 13.10 2.37
CA ILE A 81 8.55 12.29 1.16
C ILE A 81 9.92 11.89 0.58
N VAL A 82 10.82 12.83 0.40
CA VAL A 82 12.11 12.54 -0.24
C VAL A 82 13.00 11.70 0.67
N ASN A 83 13.00 11.95 1.97
CA ASN A 83 13.81 11.19 2.92
C ASN A 83 13.32 9.75 3.09
N ARG A 84 12.00 9.52 3.12
CA ARG A 84 11.40 8.21 3.36
C ARG A 84 11.17 7.39 2.09
N MET A 85 10.78 8.06 0.99
CA MET A 85 10.38 7.40 -0.25
C MET A 85 11.38 7.55 -1.41
N GLY A 86 12.32 8.47 -1.27
CA GLY A 86 13.33 8.79 -2.29
C GLY A 86 12.89 9.88 -3.26
N SER A 87 13.88 10.53 -3.89
CA SER A 87 13.71 11.73 -4.74
C SER A 87 12.88 11.52 -6.01
N THR A 88 12.67 10.27 -6.45
CA THR A 88 11.91 9.96 -7.67
C THR A 88 10.49 9.48 -7.39
N PHE A 89 10.09 9.41 -6.12
CA PHE A 89 8.80 8.82 -5.73
C PHE A 89 7.62 9.56 -6.33
N VAL A 90 7.53 10.89 -6.12
CA VAL A 90 6.42 11.71 -6.62
C VAL A 90 6.34 11.64 -8.14
N GLN A 91 7.47 11.82 -8.83
CA GLN A 91 7.51 11.73 -10.30
C GLN A 91 6.99 10.39 -10.82
N ARG A 92 7.40 9.26 -10.20
CA ARG A 92 6.91 7.93 -10.60
C ARG A 92 5.42 7.74 -10.34
N MET A 93 4.91 8.28 -9.23
CA MET A 93 3.48 8.25 -8.95
C MET A 93 2.70 9.07 -9.98
N THR A 94 3.12 10.30 -10.26
CA THR A 94 2.53 11.15 -11.30
C THR A 94 2.51 10.45 -12.66
N GLN A 95 3.63 9.88 -13.10
CA GLN A 95 3.71 9.16 -14.38
C GLN A 95 2.78 7.94 -14.46
N SER A 96 2.61 7.23 -13.35
CA SER A 96 1.83 5.98 -13.34
C SER A 96 0.35 6.14 -12.99
N THR A 97 -0.06 7.31 -12.46
CA THR A 97 -1.44 7.56 -12.01
C THR A 97 -2.10 8.75 -12.71
N GLY A 98 -1.30 9.67 -13.27
CA GLY A 98 -1.76 10.95 -13.82
C GLY A 98 -2.09 12.00 -12.75
N ALA A 99 -1.82 11.73 -11.46
CA ALA A 99 -2.03 12.69 -10.38
C ALA A 99 -0.91 13.74 -10.37
N ASP A 100 -1.21 14.97 -9.96
CA ASP A 100 -0.21 16.00 -9.72
C ASP A 100 0.55 15.80 -8.41
N ALA A 101 1.58 16.59 -8.17
CA ALA A 101 2.44 16.46 -6.99
C ALA A 101 1.67 16.69 -5.68
N ALA A 102 0.71 17.63 -5.66
CA ALA A 102 -0.09 17.92 -4.48
C ALA A 102 -1.02 16.76 -4.12
N ALA A 103 -1.68 16.14 -5.12
CA ALA A 103 -2.50 14.94 -4.90
C ALA A 103 -1.65 13.75 -4.44
N VAL A 104 -0.44 13.56 -4.98
CA VAL A 104 0.49 12.53 -4.51
C VAL A 104 0.91 12.77 -3.06
N ALA A 105 1.25 14.02 -2.70
CA ALA A 105 1.64 14.38 -1.34
C ALA A 105 0.50 14.20 -0.35
N SER A 106 -0.73 14.62 -0.70
CA SER A 106 -1.92 14.40 0.12
C SER A 106 -2.17 12.91 0.36
N ALA A 107 -2.08 12.08 -0.69
CA ALA A 107 -2.24 10.64 -0.58
C ALA A 107 -1.13 9.97 0.24
N TYR A 108 0.11 10.48 0.15
CA TYR A 108 1.23 10.00 0.96
C TYR A 108 1.01 10.31 2.45
N VAL A 109 0.64 11.55 2.80
CA VAL A 109 0.36 11.91 4.19
C VAL A 109 -0.81 11.09 4.73
N THR A 110 -1.91 10.96 3.97
CA THR A 110 -3.02 10.09 4.34
C THR A 110 -2.55 8.66 4.62
N ALA A 111 -1.77 8.08 3.73
CA ALA A 111 -1.22 6.73 3.87
C ALA A 111 -0.35 6.60 5.14
N ARG A 112 0.53 7.57 5.39
CA ARG A 112 1.42 7.61 6.55
C ARG A 112 0.63 7.61 7.86
N GLU A 113 -0.40 8.44 7.96
CA GLU A 113 -1.19 8.58 9.19
C GLU A 113 -2.15 7.40 9.40
N VAL A 114 -2.86 6.96 8.35
CA VAL A 114 -3.76 5.80 8.42
C VAL A 114 -3.02 4.54 8.86
N PHE A 115 -1.80 4.34 8.38
CA PHE A 115 -0.97 3.16 8.70
C PHE A 115 -0.07 3.36 9.92
N ALA A 116 -0.07 4.55 10.53
CA ALA A 116 0.81 4.92 11.65
C ALA A 116 2.28 4.53 11.43
N VAL A 117 2.78 4.67 10.19
CA VAL A 117 4.08 4.14 9.74
C VAL A 117 5.24 4.83 10.42
N GLU A 118 5.05 6.05 10.91
CA GLU A 118 6.06 6.81 11.65
C GLU A 118 6.52 6.07 12.92
N GLU A 119 5.61 5.37 13.58
CA GLU A 119 5.94 4.54 14.75
C GLU A 119 6.84 3.36 14.35
N ASP A 120 6.55 2.73 13.22
CA ASP A 120 7.33 1.63 12.68
C ASP A 120 8.74 2.09 12.26
N TRP A 121 8.84 3.24 11.57
CA TRP A 121 10.14 3.83 11.20
C TRP A 121 10.99 4.13 12.42
N ARG A 122 10.43 4.80 13.42
CA ARG A 122 11.15 5.11 14.67
C ARG A 122 11.60 3.84 15.40
N ALA A 123 10.73 2.83 15.46
CA ALA A 123 11.07 1.56 16.09
C ALA A 123 12.22 0.84 15.37
N ILE A 124 12.27 0.91 14.03
CA ILE A 124 13.39 0.37 13.25
C ILE A 124 14.66 1.19 13.46
N GLU A 125 14.59 2.53 13.47
CA GLU A 125 15.73 3.42 13.72
C GLU A 125 16.33 3.21 15.11
N GLN A 126 15.53 2.89 16.12
CA GLN A 126 15.98 2.56 17.47
C GLN A 126 16.77 1.24 17.55
N LEU A 127 16.78 0.43 16.51
CA LEU A 127 17.57 -0.79 16.45
C LEU A 127 19.04 -0.55 16.03
N ASP A 128 19.46 0.70 15.85
CA ASP A 128 20.85 1.03 15.55
C ASP A 128 21.80 0.34 16.53
N TYR A 129 22.80 -0.33 15.99
CA TYR A 129 23.78 -1.16 16.72
C TYR A 129 23.21 -2.42 17.43
N SER A 130 21.90 -2.66 17.38
CA SER A 130 21.26 -3.81 18.01
C SER A 130 21.00 -4.97 17.05
N VAL A 131 20.86 -4.66 15.76
CA VAL A 131 20.69 -5.64 14.68
C VAL A 131 21.59 -5.32 13.50
N ASP A 132 21.74 -6.26 12.57
CA ASP A 132 22.52 -6.03 11.34
C ASP A 132 21.90 -4.88 10.51
N ALA A 133 22.76 -4.01 9.98
CA ALA A 133 22.34 -2.88 9.14
C ALA A 133 21.53 -3.33 7.90
N ASP A 134 21.87 -4.49 7.33
CA ASP A 134 21.13 -5.07 6.20
C ASP A 134 19.70 -5.46 6.59
N LEU A 135 19.49 -5.99 7.81
CA LEU A 135 18.16 -6.29 8.32
C LEU A 135 17.34 -5.01 8.54
N GLN A 136 17.95 -3.99 9.12
CA GLN A 136 17.32 -2.70 9.34
C GLN A 136 16.89 -2.06 8.00
N LEU A 137 17.79 -2.07 7.01
CA LEU A 137 17.49 -1.61 5.65
C LEU A 137 16.38 -2.43 4.98
N GLU A 138 16.39 -3.75 5.15
CA GLU A 138 15.35 -4.64 4.62
C GLU A 138 13.96 -4.26 5.16
N MET A 139 13.83 -4.00 6.46
CA MET A 139 12.59 -3.56 7.09
C MET A 139 12.14 -2.18 6.59
N MET A 140 13.07 -1.21 6.49
CA MET A 140 12.80 0.13 5.92
C MET A 140 12.30 0.04 4.48
N VAL A 141 12.94 -0.75 3.63
CA VAL A 141 12.54 -0.98 2.23
C VAL A 141 11.18 -1.69 2.17
N GLY A 142 10.92 -2.60 3.11
CA GLY A 142 9.60 -3.26 3.26
C GLY A 142 8.49 -2.24 3.48
N LEU A 143 8.64 -1.35 4.45
CA LEU A 143 7.69 -0.27 4.74
C LEU A 143 7.54 0.70 3.55
N MET A 144 8.63 1.09 2.90
CA MET A 144 8.58 1.93 1.71
C MET A 144 7.76 1.28 0.58
N ARG A 145 7.83 -0.04 0.42
CA ARG A 145 7.01 -0.78 -0.57
C ARG A 145 5.53 -0.75 -0.21
N VAL A 146 5.19 -0.94 1.07
CA VAL A 146 3.81 -0.83 1.56
C VAL A 146 3.30 0.59 1.33
N MET A 147 4.03 1.61 1.77
CA MET A 147 3.68 3.01 1.59
C MET A 147 3.42 3.39 0.13
N ARG A 148 4.25 2.90 -0.80
CA ARG A 148 4.03 3.11 -2.24
C ARG A 148 2.69 2.56 -2.70
N ARG A 149 2.33 1.35 -2.26
CA ARG A 149 1.06 0.70 -2.63
C ARG A 149 -0.13 1.45 -2.03
N VAL A 150 -0.06 1.81 -0.76
CA VAL A 150 -1.12 2.53 -0.05
C VAL A 150 -1.35 3.92 -0.64
N THR A 151 -0.28 4.69 -0.87
CA THR A 151 -0.37 5.99 -1.54
C THR A 151 -1.06 5.87 -2.91
N ARG A 152 -0.65 4.88 -3.70
CA ARG A 152 -1.26 4.61 -5.01
C ARG A 152 -2.74 4.23 -4.87
N TRP A 153 -3.10 3.45 -3.86
CA TRP A 153 -4.49 3.07 -3.58
C TRP A 153 -5.36 4.31 -3.33
N PHE A 154 -4.94 5.23 -2.47
CA PHE A 154 -5.67 6.47 -2.22
C PHE A 154 -5.81 7.33 -3.48
N ILE A 155 -4.74 7.50 -4.25
CA ILE A 155 -4.79 8.24 -5.53
C ILE A 155 -5.83 7.63 -6.48
N ARG A 156 -5.88 6.30 -6.61
CA ARG A 156 -6.78 5.65 -7.56
C ARG A 156 -8.22 5.57 -7.09
N ASN A 157 -8.44 5.32 -5.81
CA ASN A 157 -9.78 5.12 -5.26
C ASN A 157 -10.44 6.42 -4.76
N ARG A 158 -9.68 7.51 -4.64
CA ARG A 158 -10.17 8.83 -4.16
C ARG A 158 -9.86 9.96 -5.15
N ARG A 159 -9.92 9.70 -6.45
CA ARG A 159 -9.61 10.69 -7.49
C ARG A 159 -10.45 11.96 -7.31
N GLY A 160 -9.78 13.11 -7.08
CA GLY A 160 -10.42 14.42 -6.93
C GLY A 160 -11.27 14.60 -5.67
N SER A 161 -11.38 13.56 -4.82
CA SER A 161 -12.22 13.59 -3.60
C SER A 161 -11.45 13.22 -2.33
N LEU A 162 -10.12 13.07 -2.38
CA LEU A 162 -9.31 12.72 -1.21
C LEU A 162 -9.41 13.83 -0.16
N ARG A 163 -9.81 13.45 1.04
CA ARG A 163 -9.88 14.27 2.24
C ARG A 163 -9.07 13.59 3.35
N PRO A 164 -7.78 13.92 3.52
CA PRO A 164 -6.87 13.23 4.43
C PRO A 164 -7.43 13.02 5.84
N GLN A 165 -8.02 14.05 6.44
CA GLN A 165 -8.60 13.95 7.78
C GLN A 165 -9.80 12.99 7.84
N GLU A 166 -10.66 12.98 6.82
CA GLU A 166 -11.82 12.08 6.76
C GLU A 166 -11.38 10.64 6.53
N GLU A 167 -10.37 10.41 5.68
CA GLU A 167 -9.82 9.07 5.44
C GLU A 167 -9.14 8.52 6.71
N LEU A 168 -8.42 9.36 7.46
CA LEU A 168 -7.85 8.95 8.75
C LEU A 168 -8.95 8.54 9.75
N ALA A 169 -10.01 9.33 9.86
CA ALA A 169 -11.14 9.00 10.71
C ALA A 169 -11.86 7.71 10.27
N GLN A 170 -11.90 7.46 8.97
CA GLN A 170 -12.54 6.29 8.40
C GLN A 170 -11.73 5.00 8.56
N PHE A 171 -10.44 5.06 8.30
CA PHE A 171 -9.58 3.87 8.18
C PHE A 171 -8.69 3.64 9.40
N GLY A 172 -8.31 4.68 10.13
CA GLY A 172 -7.25 4.59 11.13
C GLY A 172 -7.53 3.56 12.23
N ASP A 173 -8.64 3.72 12.96
CA ASP A 173 -9.02 2.79 14.04
C ASP A 173 -9.39 1.41 13.49
N ALA A 174 -10.15 1.39 12.41
CA ALA A 174 -10.58 0.18 11.73
C ALA A 174 -9.39 -0.69 11.28
N LEU A 175 -8.35 -0.07 10.73
CA LEU A 175 -7.12 -0.76 10.34
C LEU A 175 -6.37 -1.31 11.56
N ARG A 176 -6.23 -0.52 12.63
CA ARG A 176 -5.58 -0.97 13.87
C ARG A 176 -6.28 -2.16 14.51
N GLU A 177 -7.61 -2.20 14.43
CA GLU A 177 -8.40 -3.33 14.91
C GLU A 177 -8.12 -4.58 14.08
N LEU A 178 -8.24 -4.49 12.74
CA LEU A 178 -7.93 -5.61 11.85
C LEU A 178 -6.49 -6.10 11.99
N GLU A 179 -5.52 -5.22 12.14
CA GLU A 179 -4.11 -5.61 12.31
C GLU A 179 -3.88 -6.49 13.54
N ARG A 180 -4.59 -6.22 14.63
CA ARG A 180 -4.53 -7.05 15.85
C ARG A 180 -5.15 -8.43 15.63
N GLU A 181 -6.18 -8.52 14.79
CA GLU A 181 -6.90 -9.76 14.51
C GLU A 181 -6.29 -10.58 13.36
N LEU A 182 -5.46 -9.99 12.49
CA LEU A 182 -4.87 -10.66 11.34
C LEU A 182 -4.24 -12.05 11.65
N PRO A 183 -3.48 -12.25 12.75
CA PRO A 183 -2.90 -13.55 13.06
C PRO A 183 -3.94 -14.65 13.27
N ASP A 184 -5.15 -14.29 13.70
CA ASP A 184 -6.26 -15.21 13.94
C ASP A 184 -7.13 -15.40 12.69
N ILE A 185 -7.23 -14.38 11.85
CA ILE A 185 -8.01 -14.38 10.61
C ILE A 185 -7.33 -15.22 9.53
N VAL A 186 -6.02 -15.00 9.31
CA VAL A 186 -5.29 -15.72 8.26
C VAL A 186 -5.06 -17.18 8.65
N ASN A 187 -5.18 -18.09 7.68
CA ASN A 187 -5.03 -19.53 7.87
C ASN A 187 -4.01 -20.15 6.89
N GLY A 188 -3.82 -21.46 6.96
CA GLY A 188 -3.00 -22.23 6.04
C GLY A 188 -1.60 -21.65 5.80
N ARG A 189 -1.17 -21.64 4.55
CA ARG A 189 0.17 -21.16 4.12
C ARG A 189 0.45 -19.71 4.49
N MET A 190 -0.59 -18.87 4.57
CA MET A 190 -0.41 -17.45 4.90
C MET A 190 -0.04 -17.28 6.37
N ARG A 191 -0.71 -18.01 7.28
CA ARG A 191 -0.38 -18.06 8.71
C ARG A 191 1.04 -18.60 8.93
N GLU A 192 1.40 -19.69 8.26
CA GLU A 192 2.75 -20.28 8.34
C GLU A 192 3.83 -19.27 7.93
N ARG A 193 3.64 -18.57 6.81
CA ARG A 193 4.58 -17.53 6.34
C ARG A 193 4.71 -16.39 7.34
N LEU A 194 3.59 -15.94 7.92
CA LEU A 194 3.58 -14.87 8.92
C LEU A 194 4.38 -15.30 10.17
N GLN A 195 4.10 -16.49 10.70
CA GLN A 195 4.79 -17.03 11.88
C GLN A 195 6.28 -17.25 11.61
N LYS A 196 6.64 -17.84 10.47
CA LYS A 196 8.02 -18.03 10.05
C LYS A 196 8.76 -16.70 9.98
N ARG A 197 8.17 -15.69 9.31
CA ARG A 197 8.78 -14.36 9.19
C ARG A 197 8.96 -13.68 10.53
N ARG A 198 7.96 -13.73 11.42
CA ARG A 198 8.07 -13.21 12.78
C ARG A 198 9.22 -13.86 13.54
N GLN A 199 9.35 -15.20 13.45
CA GLN A 199 10.41 -15.93 14.11
C GLN A 199 11.80 -15.58 13.55
N GLU A 200 11.96 -15.51 12.23
CA GLU A 200 13.19 -15.08 11.58
C GLU A 200 13.67 -13.69 12.06
N LEU A 201 12.75 -12.75 12.19
CA LEU A 201 13.06 -11.40 12.68
C LEU A 201 13.50 -11.43 14.15
N ARG A 202 12.83 -12.21 15.00
CA ARG A 202 13.19 -12.39 16.41
C ARG A 202 14.55 -13.04 16.58
N ASP A 203 14.84 -14.06 15.81
CA ASP A 203 16.14 -14.78 15.85
C ASP A 203 17.30 -13.87 15.45
N ARG A 204 17.01 -12.80 14.68
CA ARG A 204 17.98 -11.76 14.29
C ARG A 204 17.98 -10.54 15.24
N GLY A 205 17.31 -10.62 16.40
CA GLY A 205 17.36 -9.62 17.47
C GLY A 205 16.28 -8.54 17.41
N VAL A 206 15.28 -8.64 16.50
CA VAL A 206 14.18 -7.67 16.44
C VAL A 206 13.21 -7.93 17.61
N PRO A 207 12.82 -6.89 18.39
CA PRO A 207 11.82 -7.02 19.45
C PRO A 207 10.50 -7.61 18.93
N ASP A 208 9.87 -8.49 19.71
CA ASP A 208 8.73 -9.29 19.28
C ASP A 208 7.56 -8.47 18.74
N ALA A 209 7.23 -7.34 19.38
CA ALA A 209 6.16 -6.45 18.92
C ALA A 209 6.45 -5.87 17.53
N LEU A 210 7.69 -5.45 17.25
CA LEU A 210 8.11 -4.96 15.93
C LEU A 210 8.19 -6.10 14.93
N ALA A 211 8.70 -7.27 15.32
CA ALA A 211 8.77 -8.46 14.48
C ALA A 211 7.37 -8.89 14.00
N ALA A 212 6.36 -8.85 14.87
CA ALA A 212 4.98 -9.13 14.53
C ALA A 212 4.44 -8.13 13.50
N ARG A 213 4.62 -6.80 13.71
CA ARG A 213 4.19 -5.75 12.77
C ARG A 213 4.89 -5.87 11.41
N MET A 214 6.19 -6.12 11.41
CA MET A 214 6.97 -6.28 10.16
C MET A 214 6.57 -7.55 9.40
N ALA A 215 6.31 -8.65 10.08
CA ALA A 215 5.84 -9.89 9.48
C ALA A 215 4.47 -9.71 8.79
N SER A 216 3.54 -8.98 9.41
CA SER A 216 2.21 -8.70 8.86
C SER A 216 2.15 -7.50 7.91
N SER A 217 3.24 -6.76 7.71
CA SER A 217 3.23 -5.48 6.97
C SER A 217 2.63 -5.57 5.56
N THR A 218 2.85 -6.67 4.85
CA THR A 218 2.28 -6.90 3.51
C THR A 218 0.79 -7.22 3.53
N LEU A 219 0.25 -7.71 4.67
CA LEU A 219 -1.16 -8.02 4.85
C LEU A 219 -1.99 -6.78 5.25
N ARG A 220 -1.34 -5.72 5.71
CA ARG A 220 -2.01 -4.46 6.08
C ARG A 220 -2.66 -3.77 4.87
N TYR A 221 -2.00 -3.80 3.72
CA TYR A 221 -2.50 -3.16 2.51
C TYR A 221 -3.88 -3.71 2.05
N PRO A 222 -4.12 -5.03 1.97
CA PRO A 222 -5.44 -5.58 1.68
C PRO A 222 -6.55 -5.13 2.62
N CYS A 223 -6.23 -4.80 3.87
CA CYS A 223 -7.22 -4.35 4.86
C CYS A 223 -7.97 -3.08 4.42
N LEU A 224 -7.38 -2.21 3.59
CA LEU A 224 -8.11 -1.07 3.03
C LEU A 224 -9.35 -1.51 2.23
N GLY A 225 -9.17 -2.50 1.37
CA GLY A 225 -10.28 -3.06 0.60
C GLY A 225 -11.32 -3.76 1.47
N VAL A 226 -10.87 -4.48 2.49
CA VAL A 226 -11.76 -5.14 3.48
C VAL A 226 -12.63 -4.12 4.22
N ILE A 227 -12.02 -3.04 4.75
CA ILE A 227 -12.74 -1.97 5.46
C ILE A 227 -13.78 -1.30 4.54
N GLU A 228 -13.39 -1.05 3.28
CA GLU A 228 -14.29 -0.44 2.30
C GLU A 228 -15.50 -1.34 1.99
N ILE A 229 -15.28 -2.65 1.78
CA ILE A 229 -16.35 -3.63 1.57
C ILE A 229 -17.26 -3.73 2.81
N ALA A 230 -16.67 -3.83 4.00
CA ALA A 230 -17.41 -3.92 5.26
C ALA A 230 -18.39 -2.76 5.43
N ARG A 231 -17.93 -1.54 5.12
CA ARG A 231 -18.78 -0.33 5.16
C ARG A 231 -19.84 -0.30 4.07
N GLN A 232 -19.50 -0.71 2.85
CA GLN A 232 -20.46 -0.75 1.74
C GLN A 232 -21.60 -1.76 1.95
N LEU A 233 -21.31 -2.86 2.67
CA LEU A 233 -22.27 -3.92 2.91
C LEU A 233 -22.88 -3.90 4.32
N ASP A 234 -22.48 -2.93 5.15
CA ASP A 234 -22.85 -2.87 6.58
C ASP A 234 -22.57 -4.18 7.31
N ALA A 235 -21.40 -4.76 7.06
CA ALA A 235 -20.99 -6.08 7.56
C ALA A 235 -19.82 -5.99 8.54
N PRO A 236 -19.70 -6.94 9.51
CA PRO A 236 -18.56 -6.98 10.42
C PRO A 236 -17.23 -7.11 9.68
N GLN A 237 -16.27 -6.23 9.97
CA GLN A 237 -14.97 -6.19 9.29
C GLN A 237 -14.22 -7.53 9.36
N ARG A 238 -14.24 -8.18 10.53
CA ARG A 238 -13.61 -9.49 10.74
C ARG A 238 -14.14 -10.51 9.75
N LYS A 239 -15.47 -10.57 9.58
CA LYS A 239 -16.14 -11.52 8.67
C LYS A 239 -15.74 -11.27 7.21
N VAL A 240 -15.70 -10.01 6.80
CA VAL A 240 -15.24 -9.62 5.45
C VAL A 240 -13.77 -10.00 5.25
N ALA A 241 -12.92 -9.80 6.25
CA ALA A 241 -11.51 -10.19 6.19
C ALA A 241 -11.34 -11.70 6.07
N GLU A 242 -12.07 -12.50 6.85
CA GLU A 242 -12.05 -13.95 6.77
C GLU A 242 -12.42 -14.43 5.36
N VAL A 243 -13.49 -13.90 4.76
CA VAL A 243 -13.89 -14.23 3.38
C VAL A 243 -12.85 -13.77 2.36
N TYR A 244 -12.28 -12.57 2.53
CA TYR A 244 -11.25 -12.03 1.64
C TYR A 244 -10.02 -12.93 1.58
N PHE A 245 -9.49 -13.31 2.74
CA PHE A 245 -8.30 -14.15 2.81
C PHE A 245 -8.57 -15.60 2.41
N GLU A 246 -9.76 -16.13 2.70
CA GLU A 246 -10.18 -17.46 2.25
C GLU A 246 -10.27 -17.52 0.71
N LEU A 247 -10.91 -16.54 0.06
CA LEU A 247 -10.96 -16.44 -1.40
C LEU A 247 -9.55 -16.29 -2.01
N ALA A 248 -8.71 -15.45 -1.41
CA ALA A 248 -7.33 -15.28 -1.87
C ALA A 248 -6.56 -16.61 -1.83
N GLN A 249 -6.78 -17.42 -0.80
CA GLN A 249 -6.15 -18.73 -0.66
C GLN A 249 -6.74 -19.76 -1.64
N GLN A 250 -8.05 -19.89 -1.73
CA GLN A 250 -8.71 -20.88 -2.60
C GLN A 250 -8.45 -20.64 -4.10
N LEU A 251 -8.30 -19.38 -4.48
CA LEU A 251 -8.00 -18.96 -5.85
C LEU A 251 -6.49 -18.74 -6.09
N GLU A 252 -5.63 -19.04 -5.13
CA GLU A 252 -4.16 -18.86 -5.16
C GLU A 252 -3.71 -17.45 -5.58
N LEU A 253 -4.50 -16.41 -5.22
CA LEU A 253 -4.25 -15.04 -5.66
C LEU A 253 -3.00 -14.43 -5.00
N ASP A 254 -2.57 -14.92 -3.86
CA ASP A 254 -1.32 -14.52 -3.21
C ASP A 254 -0.09 -15.04 -3.96
N TRP A 255 -0.13 -16.29 -4.46
CA TRP A 255 0.89 -16.82 -5.37
C TRP A 255 0.94 -16.02 -6.67
N PHE A 256 -0.22 -15.81 -7.30
CA PHE A 256 -0.34 -15.04 -8.53
C PHE A 256 0.18 -13.60 -8.39
N ALA A 257 -0.16 -12.92 -7.30
CA ALA A 257 0.38 -11.59 -6.96
C ALA A 257 1.91 -11.60 -6.81
N GLY A 258 2.44 -12.67 -6.20
CA GLY A 258 3.88 -12.89 -6.07
C GLY A 258 4.57 -13.02 -7.43
N GLN A 259 3.99 -13.77 -8.36
CA GLN A 259 4.52 -13.91 -9.72
C GLN A 259 4.51 -12.57 -10.47
N ILE A 260 3.41 -11.82 -10.41
CA ILE A 260 3.34 -10.47 -10.99
C ILE A 260 4.45 -9.57 -10.42
N ALA A 261 4.69 -9.63 -9.11
CA ALA A 261 5.74 -8.83 -8.47
C ALA A 261 7.16 -9.18 -8.94
N ASN A 262 7.37 -10.44 -9.33
CA ASN A 262 8.66 -10.98 -9.77
C ASN A 262 8.89 -10.86 -11.29
N LEU A 263 7.89 -10.41 -12.08
CA LEU A 263 8.07 -10.19 -13.51
C LEU A 263 9.27 -9.29 -13.78
N LYS A 264 10.16 -9.73 -14.68
CA LYS A 264 11.35 -8.98 -15.06
C LYS A 264 10.95 -7.75 -15.87
N ILE A 265 11.38 -6.57 -15.42
CA ILE A 265 11.12 -5.30 -16.08
C ILE A 265 12.34 -4.94 -16.93
N GLU A 266 12.16 -4.80 -18.22
CA GLU A 266 13.19 -4.41 -19.17
C GLU A 266 12.97 -3.00 -19.73
N ASN A 267 11.75 -2.49 -19.64
CA ASN A 267 11.39 -1.17 -20.15
C ASN A 267 10.27 -0.51 -19.34
N HIS A 268 10.02 0.76 -19.67
CA HIS A 268 9.01 1.58 -18.99
C HIS A 268 7.58 0.99 -19.09
N TRP A 269 7.19 0.45 -20.26
CA TRP A 269 5.85 -0.09 -20.47
C TRP A 269 5.58 -1.34 -19.63
N GLN A 270 6.58 -2.20 -19.48
CA GLN A 270 6.50 -3.37 -18.58
C GLN A 270 6.38 -2.94 -17.11
N ALA A 271 7.06 -1.84 -16.69
CA ALA A 271 6.91 -1.29 -15.36
C ALA A 271 5.46 -0.81 -15.12
N LEU A 272 4.86 -0.09 -16.08
CA LEU A 272 3.47 0.35 -16.01
C LEU A 272 2.48 -0.82 -16.03
N ALA A 273 2.70 -1.80 -16.90
CA ALA A 273 1.85 -3.00 -16.99
C ALA A 273 1.84 -3.78 -15.68
N ARG A 274 3.01 -3.97 -15.04
CA ARG A 274 3.09 -4.66 -13.75
C ARG A 274 2.31 -3.95 -12.65
N GLU A 275 2.37 -2.63 -12.58
CA GLU A 275 1.58 -1.86 -11.62
C GLU A 275 0.08 -1.94 -11.94
N SER A 276 -0.32 -1.92 -13.23
CA SER A 276 -1.72 -2.09 -13.63
C SER A 276 -2.26 -3.47 -13.23
N TYR A 277 -1.51 -4.55 -13.48
CA TYR A 277 -1.93 -5.90 -13.10
C TYR A 277 -2.16 -6.03 -11.59
N ARG A 278 -1.35 -5.37 -10.78
CA ARG A 278 -1.52 -5.36 -9.32
C ARG A 278 -2.75 -4.60 -8.87
N ASP A 279 -3.05 -3.48 -9.53
CA ASP A 279 -4.26 -2.70 -9.25
C ASP A 279 -5.52 -3.48 -9.67
N ASP A 280 -5.48 -4.13 -10.84
CA ASP A 280 -6.58 -4.93 -11.37
C ASP A 280 -6.86 -6.14 -10.48
N LEU A 281 -5.81 -6.84 -10.04
CA LEU A 281 -5.92 -7.98 -9.12
C LEU A 281 -6.56 -7.58 -7.78
N GLU A 282 -6.14 -6.46 -7.22
CA GLU A 282 -6.70 -5.94 -5.97
C GLU A 282 -8.19 -5.60 -6.13
N TRP A 283 -8.53 -4.89 -7.20
CA TRP A 283 -9.91 -4.56 -7.50
C TRP A 283 -10.79 -5.81 -7.73
N GLN A 284 -10.26 -6.81 -8.45
CA GLN A 284 -10.95 -8.06 -8.70
C GLN A 284 -11.20 -8.83 -7.41
N LEU A 285 -10.21 -8.96 -6.54
CA LEU A 285 -10.37 -9.64 -5.27
C LEU A 285 -11.39 -8.93 -4.36
N ARG A 286 -11.39 -7.61 -4.31
CA ARG A 286 -12.45 -6.84 -3.63
C ARG A 286 -13.84 -7.15 -4.20
N SER A 287 -13.95 -7.21 -5.52
CA SER A 287 -15.21 -7.51 -6.20
C SER A 287 -15.71 -8.91 -5.92
N LEU A 288 -14.81 -9.90 -5.94
CA LEU A 288 -15.10 -11.30 -5.59
C LEU A 288 -15.55 -11.42 -4.13
N THR A 289 -14.85 -10.74 -3.21
CA THR A 289 -15.21 -10.72 -1.79
C THR A 289 -16.60 -10.13 -1.57
N ALA A 290 -16.90 -8.99 -2.18
CA ALA A 290 -18.21 -8.36 -2.09
C ALA A 290 -19.32 -9.26 -2.70
N GLY A 291 -19.03 -9.99 -3.78
CA GLY A 291 -19.94 -10.98 -4.36
C GLY A 291 -20.19 -12.14 -3.40
N ALA A 292 -19.12 -12.75 -2.88
CA ALA A 292 -19.24 -13.88 -1.93
C ALA A 292 -19.97 -13.49 -0.64
N MET A 293 -19.74 -12.29 -0.12
CA MET A 293 -20.40 -11.77 1.09
C MET A 293 -21.92 -11.75 0.97
N ARG A 294 -22.48 -11.55 -0.21
CA ARG A 294 -23.94 -11.57 -0.42
C ARG A 294 -24.56 -12.96 -0.22
N HIS A 295 -23.76 -14.02 -0.27
CA HIS A 295 -24.19 -15.39 -0.06
C HIS A 295 -24.03 -15.87 1.39
N ILE A 296 -23.52 -15.03 2.30
CA ILE A 296 -23.37 -15.36 3.71
C ILE A 296 -24.72 -15.23 4.42
N CYS A 297 -25.21 -16.34 5.01
CA CYS A 297 -26.21 -16.28 6.04
C CYS A 297 -25.58 -15.71 7.34
N ALA A 298 -26.35 -14.99 8.13
CA ALA A 298 -25.90 -14.27 9.32
C ALA A 298 -25.10 -15.15 10.33
N GLU A 299 -25.27 -16.48 10.30
CA GLU A 299 -24.65 -17.44 11.22
C GLU A 299 -23.75 -18.48 10.52
N GLY A 300 -23.39 -18.27 9.25
CA GLY A 300 -22.67 -19.27 8.45
C GLY A 300 -21.15 -19.27 8.68
N ASP A 301 -20.57 -20.46 8.66
CA ASP A 301 -19.15 -20.70 8.53
C ASP A 301 -18.60 -20.12 7.22
N VAL A 302 -17.43 -19.47 7.27
CA VAL A 302 -16.80 -18.80 6.12
C VAL A 302 -16.43 -19.79 5.02
N GLU A 303 -15.89 -20.94 5.39
CA GLU A 303 -15.49 -21.98 4.45
C GLU A 303 -16.70 -22.51 3.67
N ALA A 304 -17.81 -22.79 4.36
CA ALA A 304 -19.07 -23.21 3.75
C ALA A 304 -19.67 -22.11 2.84
N CYS A 305 -19.49 -20.85 3.19
CA CYS A 305 -19.92 -19.73 2.36
C CYS A 305 -19.13 -19.64 1.05
N VAL A 306 -17.81 -19.64 1.14
CA VAL A 306 -16.93 -19.57 -0.03
C VAL A 306 -17.10 -20.82 -0.91
N ALA A 307 -17.34 -21.99 -0.31
CA ALA A 307 -17.65 -23.21 -1.06
C ALA A 307 -18.96 -23.09 -1.87
N ARG A 308 -20.03 -22.56 -1.28
CA ARG A 308 -21.29 -22.30 -2.01
C ARG A 308 -21.11 -21.30 -3.14
N TRP A 309 -20.41 -20.20 -2.88
CA TRP A 309 -20.09 -19.24 -3.92
C TRP A 309 -19.27 -19.88 -5.05
N SER A 310 -18.25 -20.68 -4.72
CA SER A 310 -17.44 -21.40 -5.72
C SER A 310 -18.24 -22.38 -6.56
N GLU A 311 -19.23 -23.07 -5.97
CA GLU A 311 -20.10 -23.98 -6.73
C GLU A 311 -21.03 -23.22 -7.68
N GLN A 312 -21.57 -22.07 -7.28
CA GLN A 312 -22.34 -21.21 -8.18
C GLN A 312 -21.50 -20.72 -9.36
N GLN A 313 -20.23 -20.34 -9.11
CA GLN A 313 -19.30 -19.87 -10.12
C GLN A 313 -18.46 -20.99 -10.75
N LYS A 314 -18.86 -22.25 -10.60
CA LYS A 314 -18.08 -23.46 -10.92
C LYS A 314 -17.40 -23.44 -12.27
N HIS A 315 -18.08 -22.96 -13.31
CA HIS A 315 -17.53 -22.92 -14.67
C HIS A 315 -16.34 -21.95 -14.77
N LEU A 316 -16.47 -20.74 -14.21
CA LEU A 316 -15.43 -19.73 -14.25
C LEU A 316 -14.27 -20.06 -13.28
N VAL A 317 -14.58 -20.59 -12.10
CA VAL A 317 -13.57 -21.09 -11.16
C VAL A 317 -12.76 -22.23 -11.77
N LYS A 318 -13.39 -23.13 -12.54
CA LYS A 318 -12.68 -24.20 -13.25
C LYS A 318 -11.74 -23.64 -14.33
N ARG A 319 -12.18 -22.65 -15.10
CA ARG A 319 -11.34 -21.97 -16.10
C ARG A 319 -10.14 -21.29 -15.44
N TRP A 320 -10.37 -20.56 -14.37
CA TRP A 320 -9.31 -19.93 -13.58
C TRP A 320 -8.27 -20.95 -13.08
N ARG A 321 -8.71 -22.06 -12.48
CA ARG A 321 -7.82 -23.13 -12.01
C ARG A 321 -7.03 -23.78 -13.13
N ALA A 322 -7.61 -23.97 -14.32
CA ALA A 322 -6.91 -24.47 -15.49
C ALA A 322 -5.79 -23.48 -15.92
N MET A 323 -6.07 -22.18 -15.92
CA MET A 323 -5.09 -21.13 -16.19
C MET A 323 -3.93 -21.14 -15.17
N LEU A 324 -4.25 -21.27 -13.88
CA LEU A 324 -3.21 -21.40 -12.84
C LEU A 324 -2.33 -22.63 -13.05
N THR A 325 -2.93 -23.77 -13.40
CA THR A 325 -2.18 -25.02 -13.66
C THR A 325 -1.19 -24.82 -14.82
N GLU A 326 -1.58 -24.14 -15.86
CA GLU A 326 -0.71 -23.79 -16.99
C GLU A 326 0.42 -22.85 -16.57
N LEU A 327 0.09 -21.80 -15.81
CA LEU A 327 1.09 -20.87 -15.27
C LEU A 327 2.10 -21.56 -14.34
N HIS A 328 1.66 -22.50 -13.49
CA HIS A 328 2.53 -23.26 -12.62
C HIS A 328 3.50 -24.19 -13.38
N SER A 329 3.08 -24.68 -14.54
CA SER A 329 3.90 -25.58 -15.37
C SER A 329 4.90 -24.84 -16.27
N THR A 330 4.79 -23.52 -16.38
CA THR A 330 5.62 -22.69 -17.26
C THR A 330 6.88 -22.22 -16.54
N GLU A 331 8.05 -22.44 -17.18
CA GLU A 331 9.34 -21.99 -16.63
C GLU A 331 9.61 -20.51 -16.83
N VAL A 332 9.11 -19.93 -17.95
CA VAL A 332 9.35 -18.54 -18.32
C VAL A 332 8.04 -17.76 -18.26
N HIS A 333 7.99 -16.77 -17.38
CA HIS A 333 6.82 -15.93 -17.16
C HIS A 333 6.91 -14.63 -17.95
N GLU A 334 5.97 -14.44 -18.88
CA GLU A 334 5.87 -13.26 -19.73
C GLU A 334 4.67 -12.38 -19.38
N PHE A 335 4.77 -11.08 -19.61
CA PHE A 335 3.68 -10.12 -19.35
C PHE A 335 2.37 -10.48 -20.04
N ALA A 336 2.44 -11.02 -21.27
CA ALA A 336 1.25 -11.41 -22.05
C ALA A 336 0.42 -12.48 -21.32
N MET A 337 1.06 -13.46 -20.68
CA MET A 337 0.37 -14.53 -19.94
C MET A 337 -0.45 -13.95 -18.78
N TYR A 338 0.14 -13.01 -18.03
CA TYR A 338 -0.55 -12.34 -16.92
C TYR A 338 -1.66 -11.41 -17.38
N SER A 339 -1.53 -10.80 -18.56
CA SER A 339 -2.62 -10.03 -19.17
C SER A 339 -3.85 -10.90 -19.44
N VAL A 340 -3.64 -12.11 -19.98
CA VAL A 340 -4.73 -13.07 -20.24
C VAL A 340 -5.31 -13.57 -18.91
N ALA A 341 -4.48 -13.96 -17.94
CA ALA A 341 -4.94 -14.46 -16.66
C ALA A 341 -5.74 -13.40 -15.87
N ILE A 342 -5.31 -12.14 -15.86
CA ILE A 342 -6.06 -11.03 -15.27
C ILE A 342 -7.45 -10.87 -15.93
N ARG A 343 -7.54 -11.11 -17.24
CA ARG A 343 -8.82 -11.05 -17.96
C ARG A 343 -9.76 -12.18 -17.54
N GLU A 344 -9.27 -13.41 -17.39
CA GLU A 344 -10.07 -14.53 -16.88
C GLU A 344 -10.60 -14.26 -15.46
N LEU A 345 -9.75 -13.69 -14.59
CA LEU A 345 -10.16 -13.32 -13.24
C LEU A 345 -11.18 -12.17 -13.24
N LEU A 346 -11.09 -11.24 -14.19
CA LEU A 346 -12.06 -10.17 -14.38
C LEU A 346 -13.45 -10.72 -14.72
N ASP A 347 -13.53 -11.70 -15.61
CA ASP A 347 -14.79 -12.34 -15.99
C ASP A 347 -15.46 -12.98 -14.78
N LEU A 348 -14.69 -13.66 -13.92
CA LEU A 348 -15.16 -14.20 -12.64
C LEU A 348 -15.66 -13.11 -11.68
N ALA A 349 -14.92 -12.00 -11.56
CA ALA A 349 -15.29 -10.89 -10.70
C ALA A 349 -16.56 -10.15 -11.19
N GLN A 350 -16.76 -10.05 -12.49
CA GLN A 350 -17.97 -9.45 -13.09
C GLN A 350 -19.19 -10.34 -12.87
N SER A 351 -19.09 -11.66 -13.14
CA SER A 351 -20.17 -12.60 -12.91
C SER A 351 -20.65 -12.56 -11.46
N SER A 352 -19.75 -12.53 -10.50
CA SER A 352 -20.06 -12.42 -9.08
C SER A 352 -20.85 -11.15 -8.69
N ARG A 353 -20.84 -10.11 -9.53
CA ARG A 353 -21.61 -8.88 -9.33
C ARG A 353 -23.04 -8.97 -9.89
N PHE A 354 -23.21 -9.60 -11.05
CA PHE A 354 -24.47 -9.59 -11.79
C PHE A 354 -25.51 -10.58 -11.25
N GLU A 355 -25.10 -11.71 -10.72
CA GLU A 355 -26.03 -12.69 -10.12
C GLU A 355 -26.73 -12.18 -8.84
N ALA A 356 -26.30 -11.05 -8.31
CA ALA A 356 -26.94 -10.40 -7.17
C ALA A 356 -28.07 -9.45 -7.55
N ALA A 357 -28.36 -9.25 -8.83
CA ALA A 357 -29.39 -8.34 -9.35
C ALA A 357 -30.65 -9.09 -9.86
N THR A 358 -30.64 -10.42 -9.84
CA THR A 358 -31.77 -11.31 -10.16
C THR A 358 -32.26 -12.03 -8.92
#